data_36d7716ec3ce56c6075fdee23222995f
#
_entry.id   36d7716ec3ce56c6075fdee23222995f
#
_cell.length_a   1.000
_cell.length_b   1.000
_cell.length_c   1.000
_cell.angle_alpha   90.00
_cell.angle_beta   90.00
_cell.angle_gamma   90.00
#
_symmetry.space_group_name_H-M   'P 1'
#
loop_
_entity.id
_entity.type
_entity.pdbx_description
1 polymer ?
#
loop_
_entity_poly.entity_id
_entity_poly.type
_entity_poly.pdbx_seq_one_letter_code
_entity_poly.pdbx_strand_id
1 'polypeptide(L)'
;VISKFKRTVLIAAAMAAAAQVHAEEFTVGVQIALTGAMARSGTGFSEGIQTAAEIFNRSNGKHKVKLVTIDDESNPAKAVSAVEKLASQGVVAIVGGFGSNIIGPASDAAAKQNLVYMTAGGVDNDLTRRGLKNFFRINNTPGYEKAVLTLFDEVGVKSVSIVYSTKEATTDLAKNVQKALEARGVKVGMHAFDPAITDFKPVVNKIKLQDKPDVILMSAYENDYVGIIRAAKVLKPEVKAMVGVWSLATAKMAKDFPDLMPNVIGTSLLPFPVEYKTPEGKEFADTYKKLFNKEVDYLAQFGYVKAMLLFEAIARAADNGSLKKGGLADELRKTDRQTLIGRVMFDANGDNPNFRHRMGQHQNGKVVIVSPKSEATGPIVYPGLPW
;
A
#
# COMPACT_ATOMS: atom_id res chain seq x y z
N VAL A 1 -54.27 -39.49 26.03
CA VAL A 1 -54.08 -38.02 25.86
C VAL A 1 -52.68 -37.58 26.28
N ILE A 2 -52.07 -38.21 27.28
CA ILE A 2 -50.72 -37.86 27.83
C ILE A 2 -49.57 -38.22 26.87
N SER A 3 -49.74 -39.21 26.00
CA SER A 3 -48.70 -39.68 25.05
C SER A 3 -48.42 -38.68 23.87
N LYS A 4 -49.44 -37.94 23.40
CA LYS A 4 -49.26 -36.97 22.32
C LYS A 4 -48.55 -35.67 22.77
N PHE A 5 -48.75 -35.27 24.02
CA PHE A 5 -48.14 -34.08 24.58
C PHE A 5 -46.62 -34.25 24.79
N LYS A 6 -46.17 -35.45 25.20
CA LYS A 6 -44.72 -35.73 25.34
C LYS A 6 -43.97 -35.79 24.00
N ARG A 7 -44.61 -36.22 22.92
CA ARG A 7 -43.99 -36.22 21.58
C ARG A 7 -43.83 -34.81 21.00
N THR A 8 -44.78 -33.91 21.25
CA THR A 8 -44.71 -32.52 20.73
C THR A 8 -43.65 -31.71 21.49
N VAL A 9 -43.46 -31.94 22.78
CA VAL A 9 -42.41 -31.25 23.56
C VAL A 9 -41.00 -31.76 23.18
N LEU A 10 -40.83 -33.03 22.84
CA LEU A 10 -39.55 -33.58 22.37
C LEU A 10 -39.16 -33.06 20.97
N ILE A 11 -40.11 -32.81 20.07
CA ILE A 11 -39.88 -32.26 18.76
C ILE A 11 -39.55 -30.73 18.83
N ALA A 12 -40.19 -30.01 19.75
CA ALA A 12 -39.87 -28.60 20.01
C ALA A 12 -38.48 -28.43 20.67
N ALA A 13 -38.07 -29.34 21.56
CA ALA A 13 -36.74 -29.34 22.14
C ALA A 13 -35.65 -29.74 21.13
N ALA A 14 -35.95 -30.63 20.18
CA ALA A 14 -35.02 -30.98 19.09
C ALA A 14 -34.86 -29.87 18.04
N MET A 15 -35.87 -29.00 17.82
CA MET A 15 -35.76 -27.82 16.97
C MET A 15 -35.10 -26.63 17.64
N ALA A 16 -35.09 -26.58 18.98
CA ALA A 16 -34.34 -25.56 19.74
C ALA A 16 -32.83 -25.87 19.86
N ALA A 17 -32.42 -27.09 19.54
CA ALA A 17 -31.05 -27.52 19.34
C ALA A 17 -30.53 -27.21 17.90
N ALA A 18 -31.21 -26.31 17.17
CA ALA A 18 -30.65 -25.72 15.96
C ALA A 18 -29.33 -25.08 16.34
N ALA A 19 -28.25 -25.75 15.97
CA ALA A 19 -26.87 -25.39 16.26
C ALA A 19 -26.68 -23.88 16.14
N GLN A 20 -26.35 -23.23 17.24
CA GLN A 20 -25.67 -21.97 17.16
C GLN A 20 -24.40 -22.26 16.36
N VAL A 21 -24.43 -21.98 15.06
CA VAL A 21 -23.22 -21.98 14.24
C VAL A 21 -22.35 -20.86 14.82
N HIS A 22 -21.53 -21.22 15.79
CA HIS A 22 -20.50 -20.32 16.28
C HIS A 22 -19.60 -20.06 15.09
N ALA A 23 -19.51 -18.79 14.68
CA ALA A 23 -18.58 -18.39 13.63
C ALA A 23 -17.16 -18.79 14.08
N GLU A 24 -16.46 -19.54 13.24
CA GLU A 24 -15.05 -19.90 13.50
C GLU A 24 -14.21 -18.62 13.42
N GLU A 25 -13.42 -18.31 14.46
CA GLU A 25 -12.60 -17.12 14.55
C GLU A 25 -11.14 -17.45 14.26
N PHE A 26 -10.54 -16.69 13.33
CA PHE A 26 -9.14 -16.81 12.93
C PHE A 26 -8.35 -15.61 13.40
N THR A 27 -7.25 -15.83 14.11
CA THR A 27 -6.34 -14.77 14.52
C THR A 27 -5.38 -14.47 13.38
N VAL A 28 -5.38 -13.21 12.91
CA VAL A 28 -4.49 -12.71 11.85
C VAL A 28 -3.52 -11.71 12.46
N GLY A 29 -2.23 -11.93 12.23
CA GLY A 29 -1.17 -11.03 12.66
C GLY A 29 -1.06 -9.80 11.76
N VAL A 30 -0.90 -8.62 12.38
CA VAL A 30 -0.62 -7.37 11.67
C VAL A 30 0.74 -6.87 12.14
N GLN A 31 1.77 -7.02 11.28
CA GLN A 31 3.09 -6.42 11.50
C GLN A 31 3.16 -5.14 10.68
N ILE A 32 3.34 -3.98 11.30
CA ILE A 32 3.25 -2.70 10.60
C ILE A 32 3.94 -1.57 11.39
N ALA A 33 4.53 -0.60 10.70
CA ALA A 33 5.12 0.58 11.30
C ALA A 33 4.04 1.55 11.80
N LEU A 34 3.82 1.62 13.11
CA LEU A 34 2.95 2.61 13.75
C LEU A 34 3.76 3.79 14.33
N THR A 35 5.06 3.56 14.54
CA THR A 35 6.03 4.57 14.97
C THR A 35 7.26 4.59 14.06
N GLY A 36 8.14 5.58 14.23
CA GLY A 36 9.33 5.73 13.42
C GLY A 36 9.10 6.43 12.06
N ALA A 37 10.08 6.30 11.16
CA ALA A 37 10.15 7.07 9.91
C ALA A 37 9.00 6.76 8.92
N MET A 38 8.39 5.57 9.02
CA MET A 38 7.34 5.11 8.11
C MET A 38 5.94 5.10 8.76
N ALA A 39 5.79 5.71 9.94
CA ALA A 39 4.57 5.66 10.73
C ALA A 39 3.33 6.19 9.98
N ARG A 40 3.47 7.24 9.15
CA ARG A 40 2.32 7.78 8.40
C ARG A 40 1.73 6.76 7.45
N SER A 41 2.58 6.11 6.66
CA SER A 41 2.15 5.08 5.70
C SER A 41 1.65 3.84 6.42
N GLY A 42 2.35 3.40 7.45
CA GLY A 42 1.96 2.25 8.27
C GLY A 42 0.60 2.44 8.95
N THR A 43 0.34 3.63 9.50
CA THR A 43 -0.96 3.96 10.11
C THR A 43 -2.08 3.90 9.07
N GLY A 44 -1.90 4.49 7.88
CA GLY A 44 -2.90 4.42 6.81
C GLY A 44 -3.23 2.97 6.41
N PHE A 45 -2.20 2.14 6.24
CA PHE A 45 -2.41 0.71 5.97
C PHE A 45 -3.12 -0.01 7.11
N SER A 46 -2.74 0.24 8.37
CA SER A 46 -3.36 -0.35 9.55
C SER A 46 -4.84 -0.01 9.66
N GLU A 47 -5.20 1.25 9.42
CA GLU A 47 -6.60 1.70 9.42
C GLU A 47 -7.42 0.98 8.33
N GLY A 48 -6.85 0.78 7.14
CA GLY A 48 -7.48 0.00 6.08
C GLY A 48 -7.68 -1.47 6.44
N ILE A 49 -6.68 -2.11 7.08
CA ILE A 49 -6.78 -3.50 7.56
C ILE A 49 -7.88 -3.64 8.61
N GLN A 50 -7.97 -2.71 9.56
CA GLN A 50 -9.02 -2.70 10.58
C GLN A 50 -10.42 -2.54 9.96
N THR A 51 -10.54 -1.66 8.96
CA THR A 51 -11.79 -1.48 8.21
C THR A 51 -12.21 -2.77 7.49
N ALA A 52 -11.26 -3.46 6.87
CA ALA A 52 -11.52 -4.76 6.24
C ALA A 52 -12.02 -5.80 7.23
N ALA A 53 -11.41 -5.88 8.43
CA ALA A 53 -11.82 -6.81 9.47
C ALA A 53 -13.24 -6.51 9.97
N GLU A 54 -13.58 -5.23 10.17
CA GLU A 54 -14.94 -4.81 10.58
C GLU A 54 -15.98 -5.21 9.53
N ILE A 55 -15.72 -4.93 8.25
CA ILE A 55 -16.63 -5.28 7.15
C ILE A 55 -16.74 -6.79 7.01
N PHE A 56 -15.62 -7.52 6.97
CA PHE A 56 -15.62 -8.97 6.88
C PHE A 56 -16.39 -9.61 8.04
N ASN A 57 -16.14 -9.19 9.26
CA ASN A 57 -16.79 -9.72 10.45
C ASN A 57 -18.30 -9.43 10.49
N ARG A 58 -18.73 -8.31 9.90
CA ARG A 58 -20.14 -7.96 9.82
C ARG A 58 -20.87 -8.78 8.74
N SER A 59 -20.24 -8.97 7.58
CA SER A 59 -20.85 -9.60 6.40
C SER A 59 -20.74 -11.11 6.38
N ASN A 60 -19.70 -11.70 6.99
CA ASN A 60 -19.48 -13.15 6.98
C ASN A 60 -20.13 -13.82 8.19
N GLY A 61 -21.14 -14.65 7.95
CA GLY A 61 -21.87 -15.37 9.01
C GLY A 61 -21.13 -16.58 9.58
N LYS A 62 -20.19 -17.18 8.82
CA LYS A 62 -19.51 -18.44 9.19
C LYS A 62 -18.14 -18.21 9.85
N HIS A 63 -17.40 -17.19 9.39
CA HIS A 63 -16.01 -16.95 9.76
C HIS A 63 -15.84 -15.54 10.27
N LYS A 64 -14.98 -15.39 11.25
CA LYS A 64 -14.57 -14.08 11.81
C LYS A 64 -13.05 -14.00 11.82
N VAL A 65 -12.53 -12.78 11.78
CA VAL A 65 -11.11 -12.52 11.95
C VAL A 65 -10.88 -11.64 13.17
N LYS A 66 -9.84 -11.99 13.94
CA LYS A 66 -9.34 -11.21 15.05
C LYS A 66 -7.94 -10.71 14.70
N LEU A 67 -7.70 -9.41 14.81
CA LEU A 67 -6.40 -8.83 14.51
C LEU A 67 -5.54 -8.76 15.77
N VAL A 68 -4.28 -9.15 15.63
CA VAL A 68 -3.22 -8.90 16.62
C VAL A 68 -2.15 -8.06 15.97
N THR A 69 -2.01 -6.82 16.42
CA THR A 69 -1.11 -5.85 15.81
C THR A 69 0.17 -5.68 16.64
N ILE A 70 1.32 -5.70 15.97
CA ILE A 70 2.62 -5.38 16.56
C ILE A 70 3.29 -4.30 15.72
N ASP A 71 3.70 -3.22 16.39
CA ASP A 71 4.51 -2.14 15.79
C ASP A 71 5.94 -2.61 15.55
N ASP A 72 6.43 -2.48 14.33
CA ASP A 72 7.82 -2.76 13.96
C ASP A 72 8.74 -1.54 14.12
N GLU A 73 8.19 -0.41 14.52
CA GLU A 73 8.89 0.85 14.75
C GLU A 73 9.75 1.31 13.54
N SER A 74 9.35 0.94 12.34
CA SER A 74 10.10 1.17 11.10
C SER A 74 11.50 0.53 11.09
N ASN A 75 11.68 -0.58 11.82
CA ASN A 75 12.96 -1.25 12.04
C ASN A 75 12.92 -2.71 11.55
N PRO A 76 13.84 -3.15 10.67
CA PRO A 76 13.85 -4.50 10.12
C PRO A 76 13.99 -5.60 11.18
N ALA A 77 14.85 -5.42 12.19
CA ALA A 77 15.05 -6.43 13.24
C ALA A 77 13.81 -6.56 14.14
N LYS A 78 13.13 -5.43 14.45
CA LYS A 78 11.86 -5.43 15.19
C LYS A 78 10.74 -6.07 14.39
N ALA A 79 10.73 -5.90 13.07
CA ALA A 79 9.76 -6.56 12.20
C ALA A 79 9.91 -8.09 12.21
N VAL A 80 11.14 -8.61 12.20
CA VAL A 80 11.42 -10.05 12.40
C VAL A 80 10.88 -10.53 13.74
N SER A 81 11.23 -9.85 14.83
CA SER A 81 10.76 -10.20 16.19
C SER A 81 9.24 -10.11 16.31
N ALA A 82 8.60 -9.13 15.64
CA ALA A 82 7.15 -9.02 15.59
C ALA A 82 6.50 -10.23 14.91
N VAL A 83 7.06 -10.69 13.79
CA VAL A 83 6.59 -11.90 13.07
C VAL A 83 6.74 -13.15 13.95
N GLU A 84 7.88 -13.35 14.59
CA GLU A 84 8.14 -14.48 15.48
C GLU A 84 7.16 -14.49 16.67
N LYS A 85 6.90 -13.32 17.26
CA LYS A 85 5.93 -13.16 18.33
C LYS A 85 4.51 -13.45 17.87
N LEU A 86 4.11 -12.96 16.69
CA LEU A 86 2.80 -13.27 16.09
C LEU A 86 2.65 -14.78 15.85
N ALA A 87 3.68 -15.44 15.30
CA ALA A 87 3.70 -16.87 15.08
C ALA A 87 3.50 -17.64 16.39
N SER A 88 4.20 -17.25 17.48
CA SER A 88 4.04 -17.87 18.80
C SER A 88 2.64 -17.71 19.41
N GLN A 89 1.87 -16.73 18.96
CA GLN A 89 0.48 -16.51 19.36
C GLN A 89 -0.53 -17.29 18.49
N GLY A 90 -0.05 -18.13 17.56
CA GLY A 90 -0.90 -19.01 16.76
C GLY A 90 -1.69 -18.29 15.67
N VAL A 91 -1.18 -17.17 15.13
CA VAL A 91 -1.83 -16.52 13.99
C VAL A 91 -1.83 -17.44 12.76
N VAL A 92 -2.89 -17.39 11.96
CA VAL A 92 -3.01 -18.21 10.74
C VAL A 92 -2.31 -17.60 9.52
N ALA A 93 -2.08 -16.29 9.55
CA ALA A 93 -1.37 -15.54 8.51
C ALA A 93 -0.93 -14.19 9.05
N ILE A 94 -0.06 -13.50 8.28
CA ILE A 94 0.39 -12.14 8.56
C ILE A 94 -0.01 -11.23 7.40
N VAL A 95 -0.56 -10.07 7.72
CA VAL A 95 -0.84 -8.99 6.80
C VAL A 95 -0.17 -7.71 7.28
N GLY A 96 0.55 -7.02 6.41
CA GLY A 96 1.19 -5.78 6.88
C GLY A 96 2.41 -5.36 6.07
N GLY A 97 3.36 -4.80 6.82
CA GLY A 97 4.64 -4.30 6.34
C GLY A 97 4.57 -3.02 5.50
N PHE A 98 5.55 -2.15 5.71
CA PHE A 98 5.82 -1.02 4.82
C PHE A 98 7.34 -0.81 4.69
N GLY A 99 7.80 -0.64 3.44
CA GLY A 99 9.23 -0.58 3.10
C GLY A 99 9.83 -1.96 2.81
N SER A 100 10.44 -2.12 1.63
CA SER A 100 10.98 -3.40 1.17
C SER A 100 12.08 -3.95 2.09
N ASN A 101 12.92 -3.07 2.62
CA ASN A 101 13.97 -3.39 3.60
C ASN A 101 13.44 -3.93 4.95
N ILE A 102 12.16 -3.68 5.27
CA ILE A 102 11.48 -4.22 6.45
C ILE A 102 10.76 -5.51 6.09
N ILE A 103 10.05 -5.51 4.96
CA ILE A 103 9.24 -6.64 4.50
C ILE A 103 10.12 -7.84 4.13
N GLY A 104 11.30 -7.62 3.54
CA GLY A 104 12.23 -8.69 3.19
C GLY A 104 12.48 -9.63 4.37
N PRO A 105 13.18 -9.19 5.42
CA PRO A 105 13.49 -10.03 6.58
C PRO A 105 12.24 -10.49 7.34
N ALA A 106 11.17 -9.68 7.41
CA ALA A 106 9.91 -10.07 8.06
C ALA A 106 9.22 -11.24 7.34
N SER A 107 9.16 -11.20 6.01
CA SER A 107 8.58 -12.27 5.22
C SER A 107 9.44 -13.55 5.17
N ASP A 108 10.77 -13.43 5.30
CA ASP A 108 11.66 -14.58 5.50
C ASP A 108 11.38 -15.26 6.86
N ALA A 109 11.17 -14.47 7.91
CA ALA A 109 10.78 -15.00 9.22
C ALA A 109 9.41 -15.69 9.16
N ALA A 110 8.42 -15.12 8.46
CA ALA A 110 7.12 -15.73 8.25
C ALA A 110 7.21 -17.06 7.49
N ALA A 111 8.05 -17.11 6.44
CA ALA A 111 8.26 -18.33 5.65
C ALA A 111 8.86 -19.47 6.49
N LYS A 112 9.79 -19.18 7.40
CA LYS A 112 10.34 -20.16 8.36
C LYS A 112 9.29 -20.74 9.30
N GLN A 113 8.21 -20.00 9.54
CA GLN A 113 7.06 -20.43 10.35
C GLN A 113 5.91 -21.02 9.50
N ASN A 114 6.13 -21.21 8.19
CA ASN A 114 5.10 -21.62 7.22
C ASN A 114 3.87 -20.70 7.20
N LEU A 115 4.02 -19.44 7.58
CA LEU A 115 2.94 -18.45 7.56
C LEU A 115 2.89 -17.73 6.23
N VAL A 116 1.68 -17.51 5.71
CA VAL A 116 1.46 -16.59 4.60
C VAL A 116 1.74 -15.17 5.07
N TYR A 117 2.49 -14.42 4.25
CA TYR A 117 2.75 -13.00 4.42
C TYR A 117 2.17 -12.21 3.24
N MET A 118 1.16 -11.38 3.53
CA MET A 118 0.45 -10.56 2.55
C MET A 118 0.77 -9.09 2.73
N THR A 119 1.20 -8.41 1.66
CA THR A 119 1.61 -6.99 1.74
C THR A 119 1.13 -6.13 0.57
N ALA A 120 1.18 -4.83 0.77
CA ALA A 120 1.08 -3.78 -0.24
C ALA A 120 2.16 -2.70 -0.04
N GLY A 121 3.11 -2.93 0.88
CA GLY A 121 4.10 -1.93 1.28
C GLY A 121 5.51 -2.19 0.75
N GLY A 122 5.75 -3.32 0.09
CA GLY A 122 7.04 -3.72 -0.45
C GLY A 122 7.00 -3.88 -1.96
N VAL A 123 7.70 -3.03 -2.67
CA VAL A 123 7.63 -2.99 -4.15
C VAL A 123 8.91 -3.45 -4.83
N ASP A 124 10.02 -3.62 -4.10
CA ASP A 124 11.28 -4.13 -4.62
C ASP A 124 11.08 -5.44 -5.39
N ASN A 125 11.72 -5.54 -6.56
CA ASN A 125 11.57 -6.69 -7.44
C ASN A 125 12.15 -7.98 -6.84
N ASP A 126 13.15 -7.89 -5.99
CA ASP A 126 13.78 -9.05 -5.36
C ASP A 126 12.88 -9.72 -4.33
N LEU A 127 11.90 -9.00 -3.75
CA LEU A 127 10.95 -9.60 -2.82
C LEU A 127 10.21 -10.82 -3.39
N THR A 128 9.88 -10.82 -4.66
CA THR A 128 9.18 -11.93 -5.33
C THR A 128 10.11 -12.91 -6.04
N ARG A 129 11.44 -12.64 -6.07
CA ARG A 129 12.44 -13.51 -6.69
C ARG A 129 13.11 -14.49 -5.72
N ARG A 130 12.79 -14.40 -4.43
CA ARG A 130 13.38 -15.24 -3.37
C ARG A 130 12.81 -16.67 -3.33
N GLY A 131 11.84 -17.02 -4.17
CA GLY A 131 11.22 -18.33 -4.21
C GLY A 131 10.32 -18.65 -3.02
N LEU A 132 9.86 -17.65 -2.28
CA LEU A 132 8.97 -17.82 -1.13
C LEU A 132 7.55 -18.14 -1.61
N LYS A 133 7.08 -19.37 -1.34
CA LYS A 133 5.75 -19.83 -1.75
C LYS A 133 4.61 -19.14 -0.99
N ASN A 134 4.89 -18.58 0.17
CA ASN A 134 3.91 -17.99 1.08
C ASN A 134 3.95 -16.46 1.09
N PHE A 135 4.66 -15.82 0.17
CA PHE A 135 4.72 -14.36 0.03
C PHE A 135 3.77 -13.89 -1.06
N PHE A 136 2.97 -12.86 -0.77
CA PHE A 136 2.04 -12.24 -1.72
C PHE A 136 2.06 -10.73 -1.60
N ARG A 137 2.03 -10.04 -2.75
CA ARG A 137 1.92 -8.58 -2.79
C ARG A 137 0.95 -8.12 -3.88
N ILE A 138 0.24 -7.03 -3.62
CA ILE A 138 -0.75 -6.50 -4.56
C ILE A 138 -0.24 -5.33 -5.40
N ASN A 139 0.97 -4.83 -5.14
CA ASN A 139 1.63 -3.76 -5.89
C ASN A 139 3.10 -4.09 -6.15
N ASN A 140 3.69 -3.44 -7.14
CA ASN A 140 5.07 -3.69 -7.56
C ASN A 140 5.70 -2.46 -8.22
N THR A 141 7.03 -2.44 -8.33
CA THR A 141 7.79 -1.34 -8.93
C THR A 141 7.38 -1.02 -10.37
N PRO A 142 7.16 -2.00 -11.29
CA PRO A 142 6.73 -1.71 -12.65
C PRO A 142 5.47 -0.85 -12.76
N GLY A 143 4.52 -1.00 -11.85
CA GLY A 143 3.31 -0.17 -11.83
C GLY A 143 3.59 1.29 -11.52
N TYR A 144 4.54 1.56 -10.63
CA TYR A 144 4.98 2.92 -10.30
C TYR A 144 5.84 3.53 -11.42
N GLU A 145 6.79 2.78 -11.94
CA GLU A 145 7.63 3.20 -13.07
C GLU A 145 6.78 3.64 -14.25
N LYS A 146 5.80 2.81 -14.63
CA LYS A 146 4.89 3.12 -15.73
C LYS A 146 4.11 4.41 -15.49
N ALA A 147 3.64 4.65 -14.27
CA ALA A 147 2.92 5.88 -13.95
C ALA A 147 3.79 7.13 -14.14
N VAL A 148 5.03 7.12 -13.63
CA VAL A 148 5.99 8.21 -13.78
C VAL A 148 6.33 8.45 -15.26
N LEU A 149 6.65 7.38 -16.00
CA LEU A 149 7.02 7.48 -17.41
C LEU A 149 5.86 7.98 -18.27
N THR A 150 4.63 7.52 -17.99
CA THR A 150 3.42 8.00 -18.69
C THR A 150 3.23 9.51 -18.48
N LEU A 151 3.35 10.00 -17.23
CA LEU A 151 3.27 11.43 -16.94
C LEU A 151 4.31 12.20 -17.75
N PHE A 152 5.56 11.75 -17.74
CA PHE A 152 6.66 12.48 -18.41
C PHE A 152 6.49 12.50 -19.93
N ASP A 153 6.00 11.43 -20.54
CA ASP A 153 5.65 11.39 -21.97
C ASP A 153 4.50 12.37 -22.26
N GLU A 154 3.46 12.39 -21.43
CA GLU A 154 2.26 13.24 -21.62
C GLU A 154 2.55 14.74 -21.52
N VAL A 155 3.52 15.15 -20.67
CA VAL A 155 3.89 16.57 -20.52
C VAL A 155 5.16 16.96 -21.30
N GLY A 156 5.77 15.99 -22.00
CA GLY A 156 6.91 16.23 -22.89
C GLY A 156 8.20 16.61 -22.16
N VAL A 157 8.53 15.94 -21.05
CA VAL A 157 9.75 16.18 -20.26
C VAL A 157 11.00 15.92 -21.12
N LYS A 158 11.99 16.82 -21.06
CA LYS A 158 13.26 16.69 -21.79
C LYS A 158 14.46 16.45 -20.90
N SER A 159 14.37 16.82 -19.63
CA SER A 159 15.44 16.61 -18.66
C SER A 159 14.91 16.38 -17.26
N VAL A 160 15.53 15.44 -16.54
CA VAL A 160 15.13 15.03 -15.18
C VAL A 160 16.36 14.94 -14.29
N SER A 161 16.27 15.46 -13.05
CA SER A 161 17.21 15.10 -12.00
C SER A 161 16.50 14.15 -11.02
N ILE A 162 17.01 12.94 -10.86
CA ILE A 162 16.48 11.93 -9.95
C ILE A 162 17.25 12.01 -8.64
N VAL A 163 16.55 12.41 -7.56
CA VAL A 163 17.06 12.41 -6.19
C VAL A 163 16.54 11.15 -5.51
N TYR A 164 17.42 10.27 -5.05
CA TYR A 164 16.98 8.98 -4.51
C TYR A 164 17.78 8.54 -3.29
N SER A 165 17.07 7.94 -2.33
CA SER A 165 17.67 7.28 -1.17
C SER A 165 18.40 6.01 -1.62
N THR A 166 19.51 5.65 -0.95
CA THR A 166 20.28 4.43 -1.25
C THR A 166 19.64 3.14 -0.73
N LYS A 167 18.37 3.17 -0.31
CA LYS A 167 17.60 1.95 0.00
C LYS A 167 17.25 1.19 -1.30
N GLU A 168 17.06 -0.10 -1.19
CA GLU A 168 16.84 -1.01 -2.34
C GLU A 168 15.72 -0.53 -3.27
N ALA A 169 14.47 -0.45 -2.79
CA ALA A 169 13.33 -0.07 -3.62
C ALA A 169 13.46 1.30 -4.28
N THR A 170 14.05 2.28 -3.57
CA THR A 170 14.27 3.64 -4.09
C THR A 170 15.36 3.67 -5.15
N THR A 171 16.40 2.87 -4.97
CA THR A 171 17.51 2.71 -5.93
C THR A 171 17.04 2.01 -7.20
N ASP A 172 16.28 0.93 -7.06
CA ASP A 172 15.75 0.16 -8.19
C ASP A 172 14.83 1.01 -9.08
N LEU A 173 13.86 1.68 -8.45
CA LEU A 173 12.96 2.57 -9.19
C LEU A 173 13.76 3.70 -9.90
N ALA A 174 14.71 4.31 -9.21
CA ALA A 174 15.52 5.39 -9.78
C ALA A 174 16.32 4.93 -11.01
N LYS A 175 16.99 3.78 -10.92
CA LYS A 175 17.79 3.20 -12.02
C LYS A 175 16.92 2.74 -13.19
N ASN A 176 15.78 2.12 -12.91
CA ASN A 176 14.88 1.67 -13.97
C ASN A 176 14.27 2.85 -14.73
N VAL A 177 13.82 3.88 -14.00
CA VAL A 177 13.31 5.11 -14.61
C VAL A 177 14.41 5.84 -15.40
N GLN A 178 15.64 5.93 -14.86
CA GLN A 178 16.80 6.48 -15.59
C GLN A 178 16.95 5.78 -16.93
N LYS A 179 17.13 4.45 -16.90
CA LYS A 179 17.32 3.65 -18.13
C LYS A 179 16.21 3.87 -19.15
N ALA A 180 14.97 3.90 -18.69
CA ALA A 180 13.82 4.09 -19.55
C ALA A 180 13.73 5.51 -20.14
N LEU A 181 14.15 6.54 -19.42
CA LEU A 181 14.18 7.92 -19.89
C LEU A 181 15.33 8.17 -20.87
N GLU A 182 16.52 7.65 -20.56
CA GLU A 182 17.68 7.73 -21.47
C GLU A 182 17.40 7.06 -22.81
N ALA A 183 16.71 5.91 -22.82
CA ALA A 183 16.26 5.23 -24.03
C ALA A 183 15.26 6.07 -24.87
N ARG A 184 14.62 7.06 -24.25
CA ARG A 184 13.72 8.03 -24.92
C ARG A 184 14.41 9.34 -25.29
N GLY A 185 15.73 9.44 -25.08
CA GLY A 185 16.51 10.65 -25.36
C GLY A 185 16.31 11.76 -24.32
N VAL A 186 15.76 11.46 -23.15
CA VAL A 186 15.64 12.42 -22.04
C VAL A 186 16.96 12.49 -21.28
N LYS A 187 17.45 13.70 -21.01
CA LYS A 187 18.67 13.90 -20.21
C LYS A 187 18.39 13.62 -18.75
N VAL A 188 19.19 12.74 -18.11
CA VAL A 188 18.99 12.36 -16.70
C VAL A 188 20.23 12.65 -15.86
N GLY A 189 20.04 13.37 -14.75
CA GLY A 189 21.00 13.54 -13.66
C GLY A 189 20.64 12.62 -12.48
N MET A 190 21.63 11.96 -11.88
CA MET A 190 21.40 11.01 -10.76
C MET A 190 22.05 11.54 -9.48
N HIS A 191 21.28 11.60 -8.40
CA HIS A 191 21.69 12.13 -7.10
C HIS A 191 21.28 11.18 -5.97
N ALA A 192 22.17 10.23 -5.65
CA ALA A 192 22.00 9.35 -4.51
C ALA A 192 22.22 10.12 -3.20
N PHE A 193 21.48 9.76 -2.15
CA PHE A 193 21.72 10.25 -0.80
C PHE A 193 21.60 9.13 0.23
N ASP A 194 22.38 9.25 1.30
CA ASP A 194 22.30 8.36 2.45
C ASP A 194 21.00 8.63 3.24
N PRO A 195 20.23 7.61 3.61
CA PRO A 195 19.00 7.77 4.39
C PRO A 195 19.14 8.50 5.73
N ALA A 196 20.36 8.63 6.23
CA ALA A 196 20.63 9.34 7.48
C ALA A 196 20.75 10.87 7.33
N ILE A 197 20.86 11.40 6.09
CA ILE A 197 20.98 12.84 5.92
C ILE A 197 19.66 13.56 6.18
N THR A 198 19.77 14.78 6.69
CA THR A 198 18.63 15.67 6.98
C THR A 198 18.73 17.01 6.23
N ASP A 199 19.90 17.37 5.71
CA ASP A 199 20.10 18.59 4.91
C ASP A 199 20.21 18.25 3.42
N PHE A 200 19.20 18.65 2.65
CA PHE A 200 19.12 18.44 1.20
C PHE A 200 19.55 19.67 0.38
N LYS A 201 19.95 20.78 1.01
CA LYS A 201 20.41 21.98 0.28
C LYS A 201 21.60 21.70 -0.64
N PRO A 202 22.63 20.91 -0.26
CA PRO A 202 23.73 20.62 -1.16
C PRO A 202 23.31 19.95 -2.47
N VAL A 203 22.45 18.93 -2.40
CA VAL A 203 21.97 18.21 -3.59
C VAL A 203 21.06 19.10 -4.45
N VAL A 204 20.13 19.83 -3.84
CA VAL A 204 19.25 20.77 -4.59
C VAL A 204 20.04 21.91 -5.21
N ASN A 205 21.07 22.41 -4.54
CA ASN A 205 21.93 23.45 -5.11
C ASN A 205 22.75 22.95 -6.31
N LYS A 206 23.24 21.71 -6.23
CA LYS A 206 23.91 21.07 -7.38
C LYS A 206 22.97 20.95 -8.57
N ILE A 207 21.74 20.47 -8.37
CA ILE A 207 20.71 20.40 -9.40
C ILE A 207 20.43 21.77 -10.01
N LYS A 208 20.25 22.79 -9.17
CA LYS A 208 19.99 24.19 -9.62
C LYS A 208 21.11 24.74 -10.50
N LEU A 209 22.37 24.53 -10.13
CA LEU A 209 23.51 25.13 -10.80
C LEU A 209 23.99 24.35 -12.02
N GLN A 210 23.95 23.01 -11.94
CA GLN A 210 24.58 22.14 -12.93
C GLN A 210 23.59 21.47 -13.87
N ASP A 211 22.54 20.83 -13.33
CA ASP A 211 21.63 19.99 -14.13
C ASP A 211 20.57 20.83 -14.87
N LYS A 212 19.99 21.82 -14.18
CA LYS A 212 18.89 22.67 -14.69
C LYS A 212 17.79 21.84 -15.38
N PRO A 213 17.19 20.86 -14.70
CA PRO A 213 16.25 19.94 -15.31
C PRO A 213 14.85 20.56 -15.48
N ASP A 214 14.04 20.00 -16.37
CA ASP A 214 12.60 20.29 -16.39
C ASP A 214 11.91 19.84 -15.09
N VAL A 215 12.32 18.69 -14.55
CA VAL A 215 11.65 18.04 -13.41
C VAL A 215 12.68 17.50 -12.41
N ILE A 216 12.40 17.65 -11.13
CA ILE A 216 13.04 16.87 -10.07
C ILE A 216 12.13 15.69 -9.75
N LEU A 217 12.62 14.46 -10.00
CA LEU A 217 11.97 13.23 -9.56
C LEU A 217 12.60 12.79 -8.24
N MET A 218 11.75 12.55 -7.24
CA MET A 218 12.16 12.10 -5.92
C MET A 218 11.77 10.62 -5.75
N SER A 219 12.75 9.71 -5.66
CA SER A 219 12.58 8.32 -5.29
C SER A 219 13.03 8.13 -3.85
N ALA A 220 12.13 8.40 -2.90
CA ALA A 220 12.45 8.54 -1.49
C ALA A 220 11.23 8.24 -0.61
N TYR A 221 11.28 8.58 0.67
CA TYR A 221 10.17 8.42 1.61
C TYR A 221 9.70 9.78 2.16
N GLU A 222 8.62 9.77 2.93
CA GLU A 222 7.88 10.97 3.33
C GLU A 222 8.74 12.09 3.94
N ASN A 223 9.64 11.74 4.89
CA ASN A 223 10.49 12.74 5.54
C ASN A 223 11.54 13.31 4.58
N ASP A 224 12.03 12.47 3.67
CA ASP A 224 13.00 12.89 2.64
C ASP A 224 12.32 13.86 1.66
N TYR A 225 11.08 13.56 1.23
CA TYR A 225 10.30 14.47 0.38
C TYR A 225 10.15 15.85 1.01
N VAL A 226 9.77 15.88 2.29
CA VAL A 226 9.64 17.13 3.04
C VAL A 226 10.96 17.90 3.07
N GLY A 227 12.07 17.23 3.31
CA GLY A 227 13.41 17.83 3.31
C GLY A 227 13.84 18.37 1.95
N ILE A 228 13.65 17.58 0.88
CA ILE A 228 13.99 17.96 -0.49
C ILE A 228 13.14 19.17 -0.94
N ILE A 229 11.81 19.10 -0.72
CA ILE A 229 10.90 20.18 -1.13
C ILE A 229 11.19 21.48 -0.35
N ARG A 230 11.49 21.40 0.97
CA ARG A 230 11.92 22.56 1.75
C ARG A 230 13.20 23.19 1.23
N ALA A 231 14.20 22.37 0.90
CA ALA A 231 15.44 22.85 0.30
C ALA A 231 15.18 23.52 -1.06
N ALA A 232 14.31 22.91 -1.88
CA ALA A 232 13.93 23.49 -3.17
C ALA A 232 13.15 24.80 -3.02
N LYS A 233 12.26 24.91 -2.04
CA LYS A 233 11.52 26.15 -1.75
C LYS A 233 12.45 27.31 -1.34
N VAL A 234 13.55 27.01 -0.64
CA VAL A 234 14.56 27.99 -0.25
C VAL A 234 15.45 28.38 -1.44
N LEU A 235 15.93 27.39 -2.17
CA LEU A 235 16.91 27.58 -3.25
C LEU A 235 16.29 27.96 -4.59
N LYS A 236 15.00 27.67 -4.79
CA LYS A 236 14.21 27.99 -5.99
C LYS A 236 14.91 27.57 -7.29
N PRO A 237 15.19 26.27 -7.50
CA PRO A 237 15.68 25.81 -8.79
C PRO A 237 14.63 26.06 -9.88
N GLU A 238 15.07 26.41 -11.09
CA GLU A 238 14.19 26.63 -12.24
C GLU A 238 13.71 25.27 -12.79
N VAL A 239 12.68 24.68 -12.17
CA VAL A 239 12.06 23.43 -12.60
C VAL A 239 10.58 23.64 -12.91
N LYS A 240 10.01 22.81 -13.78
CA LYS A 240 8.59 22.88 -14.14
C LYS A 240 7.70 22.11 -13.16
N ALA A 241 8.25 21.09 -12.47
CA ALA A 241 7.54 20.31 -11.46
C ALA A 241 8.50 19.58 -10.50
N MET A 242 7.99 19.30 -9.31
CA MET A 242 8.54 18.30 -8.39
C MET A 242 7.63 17.09 -8.38
N VAL A 243 8.19 15.93 -8.65
CA VAL A 243 7.47 14.67 -8.80
C VAL A 243 8.05 13.65 -7.82
N GLY A 244 7.22 12.88 -7.17
CA GLY A 244 7.67 11.79 -6.30
C GLY A 244 6.82 10.55 -6.46
N VAL A 245 7.17 9.55 -5.70
CA VAL A 245 6.45 8.27 -5.67
C VAL A 245 5.90 8.04 -4.27
N TRP A 246 5.41 6.89 -3.97
CA TRP A 246 4.91 6.45 -2.66
C TRP A 246 4.48 7.56 -1.69
N SER A 247 3.31 7.49 -1.17
CA SER A 247 2.79 8.34 -0.08
C SER A 247 2.83 9.87 -0.28
N LEU A 248 3.41 10.38 -1.38
CA LEU A 248 3.53 11.83 -1.57
C LEU A 248 2.19 12.48 -1.92
N ALA A 249 1.42 11.90 -2.84
CA ALA A 249 0.10 12.42 -3.20
C ALA A 249 -0.99 11.85 -2.29
N THR A 250 -0.93 12.17 -1.00
CA THR A 250 -1.92 11.77 0.02
C THR A 250 -2.56 12.99 0.68
N ALA A 251 -3.78 12.82 1.16
CA ALA A 251 -4.49 13.82 1.96
C ALA A 251 -3.70 14.22 3.22
N LYS A 252 -3.04 13.23 3.82
CA LYS A 252 -2.24 13.45 5.01
C LYS A 252 -1.04 14.35 4.75
N MET A 253 -0.34 14.16 3.63
CA MET A 253 0.76 15.06 3.23
C MET A 253 0.25 16.48 3.00
N ALA A 254 -0.89 16.66 2.34
CA ALA A 254 -1.50 17.97 2.15
C ALA A 254 -1.87 18.64 3.47
N LYS A 255 -2.39 17.85 4.44
CA LYS A 255 -2.77 18.36 5.77
C LYS A 255 -1.58 18.72 6.63
N ASP A 256 -0.56 17.85 6.67
CA ASP A 256 0.61 18.02 7.54
C ASP A 256 1.59 19.09 7.00
N PHE A 257 1.61 19.29 5.68
CA PHE A 257 2.54 20.20 4.98
C PHE A 257 1.85 21.08 3.93
N PRO A 258 0.82 21.86 4.31
CA PRO A 258 0.01 22.62 3.36
C PRO A 258 0.83 23.63 2.54
N ASP A 259 1.92 24.16 3.12
CA ASP A 259 2.79 25.12 2.44
C ASP A 259 3.79 24.50 1.46
N LEU A 260 4.00 23.18 1.54
CA LEU A 260 4.97 22.46 0.71
C LEU A 260 4.32 21.71 -0.47
N MET A 261 3.07 21.31 -0.31
CA MET A 261 2.40 20.42 -1.27
C MET A 261 1.80 21.09 -2.51
N PRO A 262 1.48 22.40 -2.57
CA PRO A 262 0.86 22.97 -3.77
C PRO A 262 1.62 22.64 -5.05
N ASN A 263 0.90 22.07 -6.04
CA ASN A 263 1.39 21.61 -7.35
C ASN A 263 2.41 20.44 -7.33
N VAL A 264 2.79 19.93 -6.17
CA VAL A 264 3.63 18.71 -6.08
C VAL A 264 2.86 17.52 -6.63
N ILE A 265 3.54 16.70 -7.43
CA ILE A 265 2.95 15.51 -8.07
C ILE A 265 3.51 14.26 -7.39
N GLY A 266 2.66 13.29 -7.17
CA GLY A 266 3.07 11.99 -6.63
C GLY A 266 2.20 10.85 -7.14
N THR A 267 2.65 9.62 -6.96
CA THR A 267 1.80 8.48 -7.30
C THR A 267 0.57 8.44 -6.41
N SER A 268 -0.58 8.17 -7.01
CA SER A 268 -1.86 8.00 -6.33
C SER A 268 -2.75 7.02 -7.09
N LEU A 269 -3.63 6.31 -6.39
CA LEU A 269 -4.63 5.44 -7.02
C LEU A 269 -5.91 6.20 -7.36
N LEU A 270 -6.24 7.20 -6.55
CA LEU A 270 -7.52 7.89 -6.56
C LEU A 270 -7.33 9.38 -6.28
N PRO A 271 -8.26 10.22 -6.74
CA PRO A 271 -8.33 11.60 -6.27
C PRO A 271 -8.64 11.65 -4.78
N PHE A 272 -8.41 12.79 -4.15
CA PHE A 272 -8.84 13.05 -2.77
C PHE A 272 -9.57 14.40 -2.71
N PRO A 273 -10.76 14.49 -2.07
CA PRO A 273 -11.56 13.38 -1.51
C PRO A 273 -11.99 12.36 -2.56
N VAL A 274 -12.19 11.11 -2.10
CA VAL A 274 -12.60 10.01 -2.98
C VAL A 274 -14.11 9.91 -3.02
N GLU A 275 -14.67 9.77 -4.22
CA GLU A 275 -16.07 9.41 -4.43
C GLU A 275 -16.16 7.99 -5.00
N TYR A 276 -16.50 7.04 -4.14
CA TYR A 276 -16.66 5.65 -4.56
C TYR A 276 -18.02 5.42 -5.23
N LYS A 277 -17.99 4.78 -6.40
CA LYS A 277 -19.21 4.47 -7.19
C LYS A 277 -19.71 3.05 -6.95
N THR A 278 -18.84 2.13 -6.55
CA THR A 278 -19.20 0.72 -6.29
C THR A 278 -19.77 0.53 -4.89
N PRO A 279 -20.67 -0.46 -4.67
CA PRO A 279 -21.17 -0.77 -3.32
C PRO A 279 -20.05 -1.07 -2.32
N GLU A 280 -19.05 -1.88 -2.70
CA GLU A 280 -17.88 -2.18 -1.89
C GLU A 280 -17.11 -0.92 -1.48
N GLY A 281 -16.89 -0.01 -2.45
CA GLY A 281 -16.16 1.23 -2.17
C GLY A 281 -16.92 2.16 -1.22
N LYS A 282 -18.25 2.26 -1.36
CA LYS A 282 -19.09 3.04 -0.46
C LYS A 282 -19.07 2.45 0.95
N GLU A 283 -19.26 1.13 1.08
CA GLU A 283 -19.20 0.44 2.37
C GLU A 283 -17.84 0.61 3.06
N PHE A 284 -16.74 0.54 2.29
CA PHE A 284 -15.40 0.80 2.78
C PHE A 284 -15.26 2.24 3.30
N ALA A 285 -15.65 3.24 2.51
CA ALA A 285 -15.55 4.65 2.90
C ALA A 285 -16.40 4.98 4.12
N ASP A 286 -17.64 4.51 4.17
CA ASP A 286 -18.57 4.75 5.28
C ASP A 286 -18.05 4.08 6.57
N THR A 287 -17.57 2.84 6.48
CA THR A 287 -17.01 2.12 7.63
C THR A 287 -15.72 2.77 8.13
N TYR A 288 -14.82 3.16 7.21
CA TYR A 288 -13.59 3.86 7.55
C TYR A 288 -13.87 5.19 8.25
N LYS A 289 -14.79 5.99 7.70
CA LYS A 289 -15.20 7.26 8.31
C LYS A 289 -15.80 7.06 9.70
N LYS A 290 -16.62 6.03 9.88
CA LYS A 290 -17.21 5.67 11.18
C LYS A 290 -16.14 5.30 12.21
N LEU A 291 -15.11 4.54 11.81
CA LEU A 291 -14.06 4.07 12.72
C LEU A 291 -13.05 5.17 13.07
N PHE A 292 -12.67 6.01 12.12
CA PHE A 292 -11.52 6.91 12.27
C PHE A 292 -11.87 8.40 12.19
N ASN A 293 -13.11 8.75 11.85
CA ASN A 293 -13.55 10.13 11.61
C ASN A 293 -12.65 10.88 10.59
N LYS A 294 -12.27 10.18 9.53
CA LYS A 294 -11.39 10.66 8.45
C LYS A 294 -11.97 10.29 7.09
N GLU A 295 -11.57 11.03 6.06
CA GLU A 295 -11.75 10.60 4.67
C GLU A 295 -10.68 9.59 4.26
N VAL A 296 -11.04 8.67 3.38
CA VAL A 296 -10.15 7.62 2.88
C VAL A 296 -9.08 8.21 1.98
N ASP A 297 -7.85 7.74 2.11
CA ASP A 297 -6.81 7.91 1.10
C ASP A 297 -6.38 6.55 0.50
N TYR A 298 -5.47 6.57 -0.47
CA TYR A 298 -5.07 5.35 -1.16
C TYR A 298 -4.28 4.36 -0.28
N LEU A 299 -3.63 4.82 0.80
CA LEU A 299 -2.91 3.94 1.72
C LEU A 299 -3.89 3.06 2.51
N ALA A 300 -4.97 3.66 3.02
CA ALA A 300 -6.05 2.92 3.65
C ALA A 300 -6.72 1.95 2.68
N GLN A 301 -6.90 2.36 1.41
CA GLN A 301 -7.43 1.49 0.37
C GLN A 301 -6.54 0.29 0.08
N PHE A 302 -5.22 0.45 0.02
CA PHE A 302 -4.28 -0.67 -0.07
C PHE A 302 -4.36 -1.60 1.15
N GLY A 303 -4.45 -1.01 2.35
CA GLY A 303 -4.63 -1.76 3.59
C GLY A 303 -5.89 -2.64 3.55
N TYR A 304 -7.02 -2.04 3.14
CA TYR A 304 -8.29 -2.71 2.97
C TYR A 304 -8.22 -3.87 1.96
N VAL A 305 -7.75 -3.59 0.74
CA VAL A 305 -7.75 -4.59 -0.35
C VAL A 305 -6.90 -5.80 0.01
N LYS A 306 -5.65 -5.61 0.48
CA LYS A 306 -4.79 -6.74 0.84
C LYS A 306 -5.38 -7.58 1.96
N ALA A 307 -5.97 -6.95 2.97
CA ALA A 307 -6.56 -7.65 4.09
C ALA A 307 -7.84 -8.40 3.68
N MET A 308 -8.72 -7.78 2.89
CA MET A 308 -9.94 -8.42 2.41
C MET A 308 -9.64 -9.67 1.57
N LEU A 309 -8.66 -9.58 0.64
CA LEU A 309 -8.22 -10.73 -0.16
C LEU A 309 -7.69 -11.87 0.72
N LEU A 310 -6.93 -11.54 1.77
CA LEU A 310 -6.44 -12.54 2.72
C LEU A 310 -7.58 -13.18 3.52
N PHE A 311 -8.52 -12.39 4.03
CA PHE A 311 -9.65 -12.90 4.83
C PHE A 311 -10.58 -13.76 4.00
N GLU A 312 -10.88 -13.38 2.76
CA GLU A 312 -11.62 -14.20 1.81
C GLU A 312 -10.91 -15.52 1.51
N ALA A 313 -9.59 -15.52 1.38
CA ALA A 313 -8.80 -16.75 1.17
C ALA A 313 -8.78 -17.63 2.41
N ILE A 314 -8.69 -17.07 3.61
CA ILE A 314 -8.80 -17.80 4.89
C ILE A 314 -10.17 -18.49 4.97
N ALA A 315 -11.26 -17.76 4.67
CA ALA A 315 -12.60 -18.33 4.67
C ALA A 315 -12.74 -19.51 3.68
N ARG A 316 -12.26 -19.35 2.44
CA ARG A 316 -12.26 -20.44 1.45
C ARG A 316 -11.43 -21.64 1.89
N ALA A 317 -10.26 -21.40 2.47
CA ALA A 317 -9.38 -22.48 2.98
C ALA A 317 -9.99 -23.18 4.19
N ALA A 318 -10.74 -22.48 5.03
CA ALA A 318 -11.49 -23.06 6.14
C ALA A 318 -12.66 -23.90 5.64
N ASP A 319 -13.48 -23.38 4.73
CA ASP A 319 -14.65 -24.07 4.17
C ASP A 319 -14.28 -25.38 3.48
N ASN A 320 -13.14 -25.46 2.80
CA ASN A 320 -12.68 -26.68 2.11
C ASN A 320 -11.71 -27.55 2.96
N GLY A 321 -11.45 -27.14 4.21
CA GLY A 321 -10.57 -27.88 5.14
C GLY A 321 -9.08 -27.82 4.79
N SER A 322 -8.65 -26.99 3.82
CA SER A 322 -7.24 -26.88 3.44
C SER A 322 -6.42 -26.00 4.37
N LEU A 323 -7.05 -25.11 5.14
CA LEU A 323 -6.35 -24.19 6.04
C LEU A 323 -5.46 -24.95 7.06
N LYS A 324 -6.01 -25.98 7.70
CA LYS A 324 -5.28 -26.83 8.66
C LYS A 324 -4.15 -27.66 8.04
N LYS A 325 -4.14 -27.78 6.71
CA LYS A 325 -3.12 -28.50 5.92
C LYS A 325 -2.10 -27.58 5.28
N GLY A 326 -2.10 -26.27 5.63
CA GLY A 326 -1.20 -25.28 5.05
C GLY A 326 -1.60 -24.77 3.65
N GLY A 327 -2.85 -25.02 3.21
CA GLY A 327 -3.31 -24.69 1.86
C GLY A 327 -3.73 -23.23 1.63
N LEU A 328 -3.47 -22.30 2.57
CA LEU A 328 -3.86 -20.90 2.43
C LEU A 328 -3.17 -20.21 1.24
N ALA A 329 -1.88 -20.50 1.03
CA ALA A 329 -1.14 -19.95 -0.10
C ALA A 329 -1.74 -20.40 -1.46
N ASP A 330 -2.20 -21.64 -1.55
CA ASP A 330 -2.85 -22.17 -2.76
C ASP A 330 -4.22 -21.51 -2.98
N GLU A 331 -4.96 -21.20 -1.93
CA GLU A 331 -6.21 -20.45 -2.03
C GLU A 331 -5.98 -18.98 -2.46
N LEU A 332 -4.91 -18.35 -2.00
CA LEU A 332 -4.52 -17.02 -2.48
C LEU A 332 -4.15 -17.03 -3.97
N ARG A 333 -3.43 -18.05 -4.46
CA ARG A 333 -3.10 -18.18 -5.89
C ARG A 333 -4.30 -18.33 -6.81
N LYS A 334 -5.45 -18.78 -6.29
CA LYS A 334 -6.72 -18.83 -7.04
C LYS A 334 -7.40 -17.46 -7.12
N THR A 335 -6.85 -16.42 -6.49
CA THR A 335 -7.43 -15.09 -6.51
C THR A 335 -7.45 -14.55 -7.94
N ASP A 336 -8.64 -14.17 -8.39
CA ASP A 336 -8.90 -13.38 -9.58
C ASP A 336 -10.10 -12.49 -9.25
N ARG A 337 -9.82 -11.28 -8.74
CA ARG A 337 -10.85 -10.43 -8.16
C ARG A 337 -10.71 -8.99 -8.65
N GLN A 338 -11.82 -8.42 -9.10
CA GLN A 338 -11.92 -6.98 -9.28
C GLN A 338 -12.05 -6.32 -7.91
N THR A 339 -11.09 -5.44 -7.59
CA THR A 339 -10.98 -4.76 -6.30
C THR A 339 -11.03 -3.25 -6.45
N LEU A 340 -10.97 -2.53 -5.33
CA LEU A 340 -10.89 -1.06 -5.35
C LEU A 340 -9.59 -0.52 -5.98
N ILE A 341 -8.55 -1.35 -6.14
CA ILE A 341 -7.29 -0.97 -6.83
C ILE A 341 -7.19 -1.55 -8.25
N GLY A 342 -8.25 -2.11 -8.78
CA GLY A 342 -8.29 -2.83 -10.04
C GLY A 342 -8.28 -4.36 -9.84
N ARG A 343 -8.08 -5.09 -10.94
CA ARG A 343 -8.01 -6.56 -10.90
C ARG A 343 -6.74 -7.03 -10.20
N VAL A 344 -6.91 -7.89 -9.21
CA VAL A 344 -5.80 -8.57 -8.52
C VAL A 344 -5.81 -10.04 -8.86
N MET A 345 -4.70 -10.53 -9.33
CA MET A 345 -4.33 -11.93 -9.50
C MET A 345 -2.94 -12.12 -8.91
N PHE A 346 -2.59 -13.33 -8.57
CA PHE A 346 -1.21 -13.65 -8.16
C PHE A 346 -0.55 -14.58 -9.16
N ASP A 347 0.65 -14.21 -9.63
CA ASP A 347 1.50 -15.08 -10.41
C ASP A 347 2.15 -16.17 -9.54
N ALA A 348 2.99 -17.02 -10.15
CA ALA A 348 3.70 -18.09 -9.45
C ALA A 348 4.58 -17.57 -8.29
N ASN A 349 5.04 -16.32 -8.35
CA ASN A 349 5.89 -15.70 -7.36
C ASN A 349 5.11 -14.90 -6.30
N GLY A 350 3.77 -14.88 -6.38
CA GLY A 350 2.91 -14.12 -5.49
C GLY A 350 2.86 -12.61 -5.79
N ASP A 351 3.28 -12.20 -6.98
CA ASP A 351 3.16 -10.81 -7.47
C ASP A 351 1.81 -10.58 -8.16
N ASN A 352 1.37 -9.32 -8.20
CA ASN A 352 0.19 -8.91 -8.97
C ASN A 352 0.61 -8.28 -10.31
N PRO A 353 0.58 -9.02 -11.43
CA PRO A 353 0.99 -8.50 -12.73
C PRO A 353 0.03 -7.44 -13.30
N ASN A 354 -1.17 -7.32 -12.72
CA ASN A 354 -2.16 -6.35 -13.17
C ASN A 354 -2.07 -4.99 -12.47
N PHE A 355 -1.15 -4.85 -11.51
CA PHE A 355 -1.03 -3.61 -10.75
C PHE A 355 -0.70 -2.42 -11.65
N ARG A 356 -1.45 -1.33 -11.47
CA ARG A 356 -1.27 -0.05 -12.16
C ARG A 356 -1.43 1.09 -11.19
N HIS A 357 -0.58 2.09 -11.33
CA HIS A 357 -0.68 3.32 -10.56
C HIS A 357 -0.99 4.52 -11.47
N ARG A 358 -1.43 5.62 -10.87
CA ARG A 358 -1.68 6.92 -11.51
C ARG A 358 -0.79 7.97 -10.88
N MET A 359 -0.78 9.17 -11.47
CA MET A 359 -0.14 10.33 -10.87
C MET A 359 -1.22 11.31 -10.41
N GLY A 360 -1.12 11.70 -9.14
CA GLY A 360 -1.94 12.72 -8.52
C GLY A 360 -1.16 14.00 -8.28
N GLN A 361 -1.81 15.14 -8.42
CA GLN A 361 -1.24 16.46 -8.11
C GLN A 361 -2.01 17.11 -6.97
N HIS A 362 -1.27 17.70 -6.03
CA HIS A 362 -1.86 18.51 -4.98
C HIS A 362 -2.34 19.84 -5.55
N GLN A 363 -3.65 20.07 -5.58
CA GLN A 363 -4.29 21.28 -6.08
C GLN A 363 -5.35 21.76 -5.08
N ASN A 364 -5.18 22.97 -4.54
CA ASN A 364 -6.17 23.58 -3.63
C ASN A 364 -6.60 22.65 -2.46
N GLY A 365 -5.64 21.99 -1.82
CA GLY A 365 -5.89 21.06 -0.70
C GLY A 365 -6.49 19.71 -1.08
N LYS A 366 -6.62 19.42 -2.38
CA LYS A 366 -7.11 18.15 -2.93
C LYS A 366 -5.98 17.42 -3.65
N VAL A 367 -6.16 16.13 -3.89
CA VAL A 367 -5.36 15.36 -4.85
C VAL A 367 -6.20 15.14 -6.11
N VAL A 368 -5.73 15.66 -7.22
CA VAL A 368 -6.37 15.52 -8.54
C VAL A 368 -5.56 14.51 -9.35
N ILE A 369 -6.18 13.46 -9.87
CA ILE A 369 -5.50 12.55 -10.81
C ILE A 369 -5.28 13.31 -12.11
N VAL A 370 -4.01 13.38 -12.53
CA VAL A 370 -3.57 14.15 -13.69
C VAL A 370 -2.94 13.31 -14.80
N SER A 371 -2.58 12.06 -14.49
CA SER A 371 -2.04 11.10 -15.46
C SER A 371 -2.39 9.65 -15.06
N PRO A 372 -2.69 8.74 -16.02
CA PRO A 372 -2.78 9.02 -17.46
C PRO A 372 -3.97 9.94 -17.81
N LYS A 373 -3.84 10.71 -18.89
CA LYS A 373 -4.88 11.66 -19.37
C LYS A 373 -6.25 11.01 -19.52
N SER A 374 -6.29 9.74 -19.94
CA SER A 374 -7.54 8.98 -20.10
C SER A 374 -8.29 8.70 -18.79
N GLU A 375 -7.62 8.85 -17.65
CA GLU A 375 -8.16 8.58 -16.31
C GLU A 375 -8.09 9.83 -15.40
N ALA A 376 -7.71 10.98 -15.97
CA ALA A 376 -7.57 12.23 -15.22
C ALA A 376 -8.91 12.71 -14.66
N THR A 377 -8.89 13.21 -13.42
CA THR A 377 -10.07 13.81 -12.76
C THR A 377 -10.05 15.33 -12.82
N GLY A 378 -8.98 15.91 -13.38
CA GLY A 378 -8.83 17.32 -13.63
C GLY A 378 -7.54 17.63 -14.39
N PRO A 379 -7.35 18.88 -14.81
CA PRO A 379 -6.19 19.29 -15.59
C PRO A 379 -4.92 19.28 -14.73
N ILE A 380 -3.79 18.93 -15.35
CA ILE A 380 -2.48 19.13 -14.74
C ILE A 380 -2.08 20.60 -14.75
N VAL A 381 -1.49 21.07 -13.66
CA VAL A 381 -0.77 22.35 -13.61
C VAL A 381 0.70 22.08 -13.96
N TYR A 382 1.09 22.36 -15.20
CA TYR A 382 2.44 22.17 -15.71
C TYR A 382 2.78 23.23 -16.77
N PRO A 383 3.79 24.09 -16.59
CA PRO A 383 4.63 24.19 -15.39
C PRO A 383 3.85 24.53 -14.13
N GLY A 384 4.21 23.89 -13.02
CA GLY A 384 3.65 24.15 -11.70
C GLY A 384 4.78 24.26 -10.69
N LEU A 385 5.25 25.46 -10.44
CA LEU A 385 6.27 25.70 -9.44
C LEU A 385 5.66 25.62 -8.05
N PRO A 386 6.19 24.77 -7.13
CA PRO A 386 5.70 24.67 -5.77
C PRO A 386 6.18 25.83 -4.86
N TRP A 387 6.82 26.92 -5.41
CA TRP A 387 7.31 28.09 -4.69
C TRP A 387 7.05 29.39 -5.45
#